data_4e464d62553f1fee80feed9a37cf99cf
#
_entry.id   4e464d62553f1fee80feed9a37cf99cf
#
_cell.length_a   1.000
_cell.length_b   1.000
_cell.length_c   1.000
_cell.angle_alpha   90.00
_cell.angle_beta   90.00
_cell.angle_gamma   90.00
#
_symmetry.space_group_name_H-M   'P 1'
#
loop_
_entity.id
_entity.type
_entity.pdbx_description
1 polymer ?
#
loop_
_entity_poly.entity_id
_entity_poly.type
_entity_poly.pdbx_seq_one_letter_code
_entity_poly.pdbx_strand_id
1 'polypeptide(L)'
;MTKNNIFTPGENCWVSSEARYVTPLIDCANYYKALHNAISKAQHSIFIVGWDIDSRIRLLRGKDEENAEAPSVVSDLLAWKAEQNPDIKIYLLRWDSSLAFFAQREMWAKEVWEEKTPDNVETQLDDTIPMGGSQHQKIIVVDDELVFSGGMDISTNRWDTRDHPVQSEERQGPDGEYPPLHDVQMVSSGPVVKDFATLVRWRWERVADSEPIALREEADTGLTAAKPRTWPDDFPPEFENVSCALARTIPFMDEVEPAQEVRTMLLDLINQA
;
A
#
# COMPACT_ATOMS: atom_id res chain seq x y z
N MET A 1 0.38 14.19 -33.83
CA MET A 1 0.88 14.88 -32.60
C MET A 1 1.67 13.84 -31.84
N THR A 2 2.99 13.94 -31.84
CA THR A 2 3.85 13.12 -30.97
C THR A 2 3.44 13.43 -29.55
N LYS A 3 2.91 12.45 -28.81
CA LYS A 3 2.74 12.59 -27.37
C LYS A 3 4.14 12.89 -26.81
N ASN A 4 4.37 14.13 -26.37
CA ASN A 4 5.55 14.42 -25.59
C ASN A 4 5.49 13.50 -24.37
N ASN A 5 6.40 12.52 -24.33
CA ASN A 5 6.51 11.66 -23.15
C ASN A 5 7.08 12.55 -22.04
N ILE A 6 6.22 12.92 -21.08
CA ILE A 6 6.61 13.76 -19.96
C ILE A 6 7.49 13.01 -18.94
N PHE A 7 7.56 11.69 -19.05
CA PHE A 7 8.34 10.84 -18.17
C PHE A 7 9.62 10.36 -18.86
N THR A 8 10.76 10.61 -18.25
CA THR A 8 12.08 10.19 -18.71
C THR A 8 12.74 9.36 -17.61
N PRO A 9 12.75 8.01 -17.74
CA PRO A 9 13.41 7.15 -16.77
C PRO A 9 14.87 7.52 -16.55
N GLY A 10 15.29 7.57 -15.28
CA GLY A 10 16.63 7.99 -14.88
C GLY A 10 16.82 9.52 -14.74
N GLU A 11 15.82 10.33 -15.12
CA GLU A 11 15.83 11.78 -14.95
C GLU A 11 14.75 12.25 -13.99
N ASN A 12 13.47 12.12 -14.39
CA ASN A 12 12.32 12.58 -13.62
C ASN A 12 11.41 11.46 -13.13
N CYS A 13 11.75 10.23 -13.39
CA CYS A 13 11.16 9.04 -12.80
C CYS A 13 12.17 7.90 -12.76
N TRP A 14 11.96 6.94 -11.87
CA TRP A 14 12.77 5.73 -11.80
C TRP A 14 12.50 4.81 -12.98
N VAL A 15 11.24 4.54 -13.24
CA VAL A 15 10.78 3.63 -14.29
C VAL A 15 9.47 4.12 -14.88
N SER A 16 9.22 3.77 -16.14
CA SER A 16 7.94 3.97 -16.82
C SER A 16 7.46 2.64 -17.38
N SER A 17 6.23 2.31 -17.08
CA SER A 17 5.58 1.06 -17.49
C SER A 17 4.10 1.28 -17.78
N GLU A 18 3.35 0.20 -17.99
CA GLU A 18 1.91 0.25 -18.26
C GLU A 18 1.12 -0.39 -17.11
N ALA A 19 0.05 0.26 -16.70
CA ALA A 19 -1.00 -0.34 -15.90
C ALA A 19 -2.09 -0.87 -16.83
N ARG A 20 -2.40 -2.17 -16.73
CA ARG A 20 -3.45 -2.79 -17.54
C ARG A 20 -4.83 -2.32 -17.11
N TYR A 21 -5.08 -2.31 -15.81
CA TYR A 21 -6.30 -1.83 -15.18
C TYR A 21 -5.97 -0.87 -14.05
N VAL A 22 -6.75 0.19 -13.93
CA VAL A 22 -6.61 1.20 -12.87
C VAL A 22 -8.00 1.62 -12.40
N THR A 23 -8.16 1.75 -11.07
CA THR A 23 -9.34 2.37 -10.46
C THR A 23 -8.91 3.25 -9.30
N PRO A 24 -9.25 4.54 -9.31
CA PRO A 24 -9.13 5.41 -8.14
C PRO A 24 -10.11 4.99 -7.03
N LEU A 25 -9.59 4.79 -5.84
CA LEU A 25 -10.36 4.50 -4.65
C LEU A 25 -10.46 5.79 -3.82
N ILE A 26 -11.58 6.47 -3.95
CA ILE A 26 -11.79 7.75 -3.30
C ILE A 26 -12.31 7.50 -1.90
N ASP A 27 -11.59 8.07 -0.93
CA ASP A 27 -11.80 7.95 0.49
C ASP A 27 -11.57 6.56 1.08
N CYS A 28 -11.30 6.55 2.37
CA CYS A 28 -10.74 5.39 3.03
C CYS A 28 -11.71 4.21 3.14
N ALA A 29 -13.03 4.48 3.20
CA ALA A 29 -14.04 3.42 3.21
C ALA A 29 -13.94 2.55 1.95
N ASN A 30 -13.84 3.16 0.78
CA ASN A 30 -13.68 2.45 -0.49
C ASN A 30 -12.33 1.72 -0.57
N TYR A 31 -11.26 2.41 -0.16
CA TYR A 31 -9.92 1.78 -0.13
C TYR A 31 -9.88 0.56 0.79
N TYR A 32 -10.36 0.68 2.01
CA TYR A 32 -10.34 -0.41 2.97
C TYR A 32 -11.21 -1.59 2.54
N LYS A 33 -12.37 -1.32 1.94
CA LYS A 33 -13.23 -2.38 1.38
C LYS A 33 -12.54 -3.12 0.23
N ALA A 34 -11.92 -2.37 -0.69
CA ALA A 34 -11.17 -2.95 -1.79
C ALA A 34 -9.96 -3.77 -1.30
N LEU A 35 -9.24 -3.25 -0.31
CA LEU A 35 -8.09 -3.93 0.30
C LEU A 35 -8.50 -5.22 1.01
N HIS A 36 -9.57 -5.19 1.83
CA HIS A 36 -10.10 -6.37 2.50
C HIS A 36 -10.42 -7.48 1.50
N ASN A 37 -11.11 -7.13 0.40
CA ASN A 37 -11.46 -8.08 -0.64
C ASN A 37 -10.23 -8.67 -1.33
N ALA A 38 -9.23 -7.86 -1.65
CA ALA A 38 -7.98 -8.32 -2.27
C ALA A 38 -7.17 -9.24 -1.35
N ILE A 39 -7.01 -8.88 -0.07
CA ILE A 39 -6.34 -9.71 0.94
C ILE A 39 -7.06 -11.06 1.10
N SER A 40 -8.37 -11.06 1.19
CA SER A 40 -9.17 -12.30 1.33
C SER A 40 -8.92 -13.28 0.18
N LYS A 41 -8.66 -12.77 -1.02
CA LYS A 41 -8.38 -13.56 -2.23
C LYS A 41 -6.90 -13.94 -2.42
N ALA A 42 -5.99 -13.32 -1.69
CA ALA A 42 -4.54 -13.54 -1.85
C ALA A 42 -4.14 -15.01 -1.68
N GLN A 43 -3.11 -15.48 -2.39
CA GLN A 43 -2.65 -16.86 -2.31
C GLN A 43 -1.15 -17.05 -2.20
N HIS A 44 -0.35 -16.05 -2.55
CA HIS A 44 1.10 -16.22 -2.61
C HIS A 44 1.84 -15.28 -1.69
N SER A 45 1.61 -13.97 -1.82
CA SER A 45 2.29 -13.00 -0.99
C SER A 45 1.49 -11.71 -0.82
N ILE A 46 1.70 -11.06 0.32
CA ILE A 46 1.19 -9.73 0.60
C ILE A 46 2.35 -8.89 1.17
N PHE A 47 2.65 -7.76 0.54
CA PHE A 47 3.57 -6.77 1.07
C PHE A 47 2.77 -5.52 1.46
N ILE A 48 2.88 -5.09 2.70
CA ILE A 48 2.28 -3.85 3.20
C ILE A 48 3.39 -2.93 3.66
N VAL A 49 3.58 -1.83 2.95
CA VAL A 49 4.58 -0.81 3.26
C VAL A 49 3.86 0.49 3.56
N GLY A 50 4.08 1.04 4.75
CA GLY A 50 3.37 2.22 5.21
C GLY A 50 4.20 3.14 6.11
N TRP A 51 3.73 4.39 6.23
CA TRP A 51 4.18 5.28 7.29
C TRP A 51 3.69 4.77 8.65
N ASP A 52 2.46 4.24 8.68
CA ASP A 52 1.85 3.57 9.82
C ASP A 52 1.05 2.35 9.38
N ILE A 53 1.09 1.27 10.19
CA ILE A 53 0.29 0.06 10.03
C ILE A 53 -0.17 -0.33 11.44
N ASP A 54 -1.39 0.04 11.78
CA ASP A 54 -1.98 -0.19 13.10
C ASP A 54 -2.82 -1.47 13.08
N SER A 55 -2.47 -2.43 13.91
CA SER A 55 -3.08 -3.77 13.96
C SER A 55 -4.58 -3.77 14.27
N ARG A 56 -5.07 -2.71 14.90
CA ARG A 56 -6.45 -2.57 15.40
C ARG A 56 -7.42 -2.02 14.36
N ILE A 57 -6.93 -1.61 13.18
CA ILE A 57 -7.78 -0.95 12.18
C ILE A 57 -8.82 -1.90 11.65
N ARG A 58 -10.06 -1.44 11.72
CA ARG A 58 -11.24 -2.09 11.14
C ARG A 58 -11.39 -1.63 9.70
N LEU A 59 -11.17 -2.55 8.76
CA LEU A 59 -11.27 -2.27 7.33
C LEU A 59 -12.73 -2.18 6.85
N LEU A 60 -13.58 -3.04 7.37
CA LEU A 60 -15.02 -3.00 7.08
C LEU A 60 -15.81 -2.49 8.27
N ARG A 61 -16.92 -1.79 8.00
CA ARG A 61 -17.84 -1.26 9.01
C ARG A 61 -19.30 -1.41 8.53
N GLY A 62 -20.21 -1.41 9.49
CA GLY A 62 -21.65 -1.49 9.21
C GLY A 62 -22.01 -2.73 8.40
N LYS A 63 -22.83 -2.56 7.36
CA LYS A 63 -23.34 -3.67 6.54
C LYS A 63 -22.26 -4.45 5.81
N ASP A 64 -21.17 -3.80 5.42
CA ASP A 64 -20.06 -4.49 4.75
C ASP A 64 -19.38 -5.47 5.72
N GLU A 65 -19.26 -5.10 7.00
CA GLU A 65 -18.74 -5.99 8.03
C GLU A 65 -19.72 -7.13 8.36
N GLU A 66 -21.01 -6.82 8.51
CA GLU A 66 -22.04 -7.82 8.82
C GLU A 66 -22.14 -8.93 7.77
N ASN A 67 -21.82 -8.63 6.52
CA ASN A 67 -21.91 -9.56 5.39
C ASN A 67 -20.56 -10.23 5.06
N ALA A 68 -19.47 -9.86 5.74
CA ALA A 68 -18.14 -10.39 5.43
C ALA A 68 -17.94 -11.79 6.02
N GLU A 69 -17.37 -12.70 5.23
CA GLU A 69 -16.95 -14.03 5.70
C GLU A 69 -15.60 -13.97 6.44
N ALA A 70 -14.73 -13.04 6.05
CA ALA A 70 -13.41 -12.84 6.63
C ALA A 70 -13.44 -11.73 7.70
N PRO A 71 -12.54 -11.76 8.70
CA PRO A 71 -12.47 -10.75 9.75
C PRO A 71 -12.30 -9.34 9.22
N SER A 72 -12.92 -8.34 9.89
CA SER A 72 -12.86 -6.94 9.48
C SER A 72 -11.65 -6.19 10.04
N VAL A 73 -11.08 -6.63 11.16
CA VAL A 73 -9.87 -6.04 11.75
C VAL A 73 -8.65 -6.54 10.99
N VAL A 74 -7.75 -5.65 10.62
CA VAL A 74 -6.63 -5.98 9.73
C VAL A 74 -5.72 -7.06 10.30
N SER A 75 -5.40 -7.05 11.61
CA SER A 75 -4.58 -8.11 12.21
C SER A 75 -5.27 -9.48 12.14
N ASP A 76 -6.56 -9.51 12.46
CA ASP A 76 -7.34 -10.73 12.44
C ASP A 76 -7.52 -11.25 11.01
N LEU A 77 -7.67 -10.35 10.03
CA LEU A 77 -7.77 -10.68 8.62
C LEU A 77 -6.47 -11.32 8.10
N LEU A 78 -5.31 -10.73 8.46
CA LEU A 78 -4.02 -11.27 8.03
C LEU A 78 -3.71 -12.60 8.73
N ALA A 79 -4.01 -12.74 10.03
CA ALA A 79 -3.89 -13.99 10.76
C ALA A 79 -4.79 -15.08 10.16
N TRP A 80 -6.09 -14.76 9.96
CA TRP A 80 -7.02 -15.67 9.31
C TRP A 80 -6.53 -16.13 7.93
N LYS A 81 -5.99 -15.19 7.12
CA LYS A 81 -5.48 -15.50 5.80
C LYS A 81 -4.24 -16.41 5.84
N ALA A 82 -3.33 -16.12 6.75
CA ALA A 82 -2.11 -16.88 6.98
C ALA A 82 -2.40 -18.31 7.49
N GLU A 83 -3.42 -18.48 8.33
CA GLU A 83 -3.89 -19.78 8.82
C GLU A 83 -4.61 -20.59 7.73
N GLN A 84 -5.44 -19.93 6.89
CA GLN A 84 -6.12 -20.57 5.77
C GLN A 84 -5.15 -21.05 4.67
N ASN A 85 -4.02 -20.40 4.54
CA ASN A 85 -2.99 -20.73 3.57
C ASN A 85 -1.59 -20.63 4.21
N PRO A 86 -1.07 -21.72 4.79
CA PRO A 86 0.24 -21.73 5.45
C PRO A 86 1.43 -21.42 4.53
N ASP A 87 1.25 -21.54 3.22
CA ASP A 87 2.30 -21.27 2.24
C ASP A 87 2.38 -19.77 1.84
N ILE A 88 1.36 -18.98 2.18
CA ILE A 88 1.39 -17.53 1.90
C ILE A 88 2.45 -16.83 2.75
N LYS A 89 3.11 -15.83 2.18
CA LYS A 89 4.07 -14.98 2.89
C LYS A 89 3.54 -13.55 2.98
N ILE A 90 3.49 -13.01 4.18
CA ILE A 90 2.98 -11.67 4.46
C ILE A 90 4.08 -10.85 5.12
N TYR A 91 4.37 -9.68 4.55
CA TYR A 91 5.44 -8.79 4.96
C TYR A 91 4.88 -7.42 5.32
N LEU A 92 5.11 -6.99 6.56
CA LEU A 92 4.69 -5.69 7.08
C LEU A 92 5.92 -4.84 7.32
N LEU A 93 6.09 -3.75 6.57
CA LEU A 93 7.19 -2.81 6.72
C LEU A 93 6.65 -1.43 7.11
N ARG A 94 6.80 -1.08 8.36
CA ARG A 94 6.36 0.18 8.94
C ARG A 94 7.55 1.08 9.22
N TRP A 95 7.42 2.38 8.94
CA TRP A 95 8.44 3.34 9.34
C TRP A 95 8.58 3.37 10.87
N ASP A 96 9.81 3.20 11.35
CA ASP A 96 10.14 3.42 12.76
C ASP A 96 10.22 4.91 13.04
N SER A 97 9.15 5.46 13.60
CA SER A 97 9.10 6.86 13.94
C SER A 97 9.85 7.12 15.25
N SER A 98 10.77 8.08 15.21
CA SER A 98 11.34 8.64 16.42
C SER A 98 10.25 9.12 17.41
N LEU A 99 10.63 9.30 18.66
CA LEU A 99 9.79 9.69 19.82
C LEU A 99 8.73 10.78 19.58
N ALA A 100 8.83 11.57 18.48
CA ALA A 100 7.91 12.67 18.18
C ALA A 100 6.47 12.25 17.88
N PHE A 101 6.24 11.01 17.41
CA PHE A 101 4.91 10.52 17.01
C PHE A 101 4.38 9.39 17.91
N PHE A 102 5.06 9.12 18.99
CA PHE A 102 4.80 7.99 19.89
C PHE A 102 3.38 7.96 20.46
N ALA A 103 2.78 9.13 20.72
CA ALA A 103 1.46 9.22 21.34
C ALA A 103 0.28 8.95 20.37
N GLN A 104 0.53 8.98 19.06
CA GLN A 104 -0.52 8.87 18.03
C GLN A 104 -0.55 7.49 17.35
N ARG A 105 0.43 6.62 17.62
CA ARG A 105 0.64 5.35 16.93
C ARG A 105 0.56 4.17 17.90
N GLU A 106 0.30 2.99 17.34
CA GLU A 106 0.38 1.76 18.11
C GLU A 106 1.79 1.55 18.65
N MET A 107 1.88 1.44 19.99
CA MET A 107 3.14 1.17 20.68
C MET A 107 3.51 -0.29 20.52
N TRP A 108 4.83 -0.58 20.47
CA TRP A 108 5.33 -1.95 20.38
C TRP A 108 4.73 -2.71 19.19
N ALA A 109 4.61 -2.01 18.05
CA ALA A 109 3.87 -2.53 16.89
C ALA A 109 4.44 -3.86 16.38
N LYS A 110 5.76 -4.04 16.39
CA LYS A 110 6.38 -5.31 15.94
C LYS A 110 5.95 -6.45 16.85
N GLU A 111 6.09 -6.28 18.16
CA GLU A 111 5.71 -7.29 19.16
C GLU A 111 4.20 -7.58 19.12
N VAL A 112 3.37 -6.55 18.93
CA VAL A 112 1.91 -6.70 18.81
C VAL A 112 1.54 -7.49 17.58
N TRP A 113 2.17 -7.25 16.45
CA TRP A 113 1.94 -8.03 15.23
C TRP A 113 2.42 -9.46 15.37
N GLU A 114 3.63 -9.69 15.92
CA GLU A 114 4.19 -11.03 16.20
C GLU A 114 3.31 -11.84 17.18
N GLU A 115 2.68 -11.19 18.16
CA GLU A 115 1.75 -11.86 19.08
C GLU A 115 0.42 -12.25 18.42
N LYS A 116 -0.07 -11.41 17.47
CA LYS A 116 -1.39 -11.58 16.86
C LYS A 116 -1.42 -12.46 15.62
N THR A 117 -0.27 -12.71 15.01
CA THR A 117 -0.20 -13.37 13.71
C THR A 117 0.75 -14.57 13.73
N PRO A 118 0.54 -15.61 12.88
CA PRO A 118 1.44 -16.74 12.78
C PRO A 118 2.77 -16.38 12.07
N ASP A 119 3.76 -17.30 12.14
CA ASP A 119 5.15 -17.11 11.70
C ASP A 119 5.32 -16.78 10.20
N ASN A 120 4.32 -17.03 9.37
CA ASN A 120 4.33 -16.63 7.96
C ASN A 120 3.89 -15.18 7.71
N VAL A 121 3.67 -14.41 8.78
CA VAL A 121 3.52 -12.96 8.79
C VAL A 121 4.73 -12.34 9.47
N GLU A 122 5.57 -11.67 8.71
CA GLU A 122 6.80 -11.04 9.20
C GLU A 122 6.63 -9.52 9.30
N THR A 123 7.02 -8.94 10.44
CA THR A 123 6.93 -7.49 10.67
C THR A 123 8.31 -6.89 10.90
N GLN A 124 8.62 -5.80 10.19
CA GLN A 124 9.84 -5.03 10.37
C GLN A 124 9.55 -3.53 10.54
N LEU A 125 10.43 -2.87 11.30
CA LEU A 125 10.42 -1.43 11.50
C LEU A 125 11.56 -0.81 10.69
N ASP A 126 11.26 0.13 9.80
CA ASP A 126 12.24 0.79 8.94
C ASP A 126 12.78 2.06 9.59
N ASP A 127 13.98 1.98 10.12
CA ASP A 127 14.75 3.07 10.74
C ASP A 127 15.85 3.62 9.82
N THR A 128 15.89 3.19 8.56
CA THR A 128 16.98 3.51 7.61
C THR A 128 17.02 4.96 7.16
N ILE A 129 15.96 5.73 7.41
CA ILE A 129 15.89 7.15 7.03
C ILE A 129 16.64 8.03 8.01
N PRO A 130 17.47 8.99 7.53
CA PRO A 130 18.16 9.94 8.38
C PRO A 130 17.23 10.74 9.28
N MET A 131 17.74 11.19 10.43
CA MET A 131 17.00 12.00 11.38
C MET A 131 16.36 13.22 10.70
N GLY A 132 15.06 13.42 10.95
CA GLY A 132 14.26 14.50 10.34
C GLY A 132 13.55 14.11 9.04
N GLY A 133 13.82 12.92 8.49
CA GLY A 133 13.07 12.34 7.39
C GLY A 133 11.98 11.37 7.85
N SER A 134 11.19 10.88 6.90
CA SER A 134 10.22 9.81 7.15
C SER A 134 10.03 8.93 5.91
N GLN A 135 9.75 7.65 6.13
CA GLN A 135 9.26 6.76 5.09
C GLN A 135 7.76 7.00 4.93
N HIS A 136 7.38 7.72 3.86
CA HIS A 136 5.99 8.16 3.68
C HIS A 136 5.27 7.47 2.52
N GLN A 137 5.81 6.38 2.02
CA GLN A 137 5.19 5.58 0.96
C GLN A 137 4.08 4.71 1.54
N LYS A 138 2.96 4.59 0.79
CA LYS A 138 1.86 3.69 1.09
C LYS A 138 1.69 2.78 -0.11
N ILE A 139 2.21 1.57 0.02
CA ILE A 139 2.24 0.59 -1.06
C ILE A 139 1.80 -0.76 -0.51
N ILE A 140 0.82 -1.37 -1.14
CA ILE A 140 0.43 -2.75 -0.85
C ILE A 140 0.48 -3.53 -2.15
N VAL A 141 1.27 -4.60 -2.16
CA VAL A 141 1.35 -5.52 -3.31
C VAL A 141 0.75 -6.86 -2.91
N VAL A 142 -0.18 -7.36 -3.70
CA VAL A 142 -0.86 -8.63 -3.46
C VAL A 142 -0.57 -9.59 -4.62
N ASP A 143 -0.01 -10.75 -4.30
CA ASP A 143 0.32 -11.85 -5.22
C ASP A 143 1.18 -11.45 -6.42
N ASP A 144 1.90 -10.32 -6.35
CA ASP A 144 2.60 -9.70 -7.49
C ASP A 144 1.70 -9.44 -8.71
N GLU A 145 0.39 -9.38 -8.52
CA GLU A 145 -0.63 -9.17 -9.56
C GLU A 145 -1.39 -7.85 -9.40
N LEU A 146 -1.44 -7.34 -8.16
CA LEU A 146 -2.21 -6.17 -7.80
C LEU A 146 -1.40 -5.25 -6.91
N VAL A 147 -1.53 -3.95 -7.11
CA VAL A 147 -0.92 -2.95 -6.25
C VAL A 147 -1.93 -1.87 -5.84
N PHE A 148 -1.90 -1.51 -4.57
CA PHE A 148 -2.50 -0.28 -4.05
C PHE A 148 -1.39 0.73 -3.76
N SER A 149 -1.56 1.97 -4.23
CA SER A 149 -0.63 3.07 -3.94
C SER A 149 -1.35 4.41 -3.93
N GLY A 150 -1.03 5.27 -2.96
CA GLY A 150 -1.65 6.60 -2.82
C GLY A 150 -1.33 7.27 -1.48
N GLY A 151 -2.29 8.03 -0.94
CA GLY A 151 -2.10 8.84 0.26
C GLY A 151 -2.46 8.15 1.58
N MET A 152 -3.18 7.02 1.56
CA MET A 152 -3.80 6.46 2.75
C MET A 152 -3.01 5.31 3.38
N ASP A 153 -2.63 5.47 4.67
CA ASP A 153 -2.12 4.39 5.52
C ASP A 153 -3.24 3.53 6.10
N ILE A 154 -2.88 2.35 6.62
CA ILE A 154 -3.75 1.55 7.50
C ILE A 154 -3.54 2.07 8.93
N SER A 155 -4.15 3.19 9.25
CA SER A 155 -3.94 3.85 10.55
C SER A 155 -5.20 4.50 11.11
N THR A 156 -5.13 4.94 12.37
CA THR A 156 -6.25 5.56 13.06
C THR A 156 -6.69 6.86 12.38
N ASN A 157 -7.98 7.19 12.55
CA ASN A 157 -8.57 8.44 12.08
C ASN A 157 -8.46 8.67 10.55
N ARG A 158 -8.56 7.58 9.76
CA ARG A 158 -8.50 7.64 8.28
C ARG A 158 -9.82 7.26 7.61
N TRP A 159 -10.58 6.35 8.22
CA TRP A 159 -11.81 5.86 7.60
C TRP A 159 -12.85 6.98 7.46
N ASP A 160 -13.33 7.23 6.27
CA ASP A 160 -14.46 8.11 5.97
C ASP A 160 -15.10 7.69 4.64
N THR A 161 -16.35 8.10 4.43
CA THR A 161 -17.11 7.88 3.21
C THR A 161 -17.09 9.10 2.31
N ARG A 162 -17.47 8.93 1.03
CA ARG A 162 -17.51 10.03 0.04
C ARG A 162 -18.47 11.17 0.40
N ASP A 163 -19.44 10.91 1.24
CA ASP A 163 -20.44 11.91 1.64
C ASP A 163 -19.92 12.85 2.74
N HIS A 164 -18.80 12.49 3.37
CA HIS A 164 -18.15 13.27 4.43
C HIS A 164 -19.13 13.86 5.44
N PRO A 165 -20.05 13.07 6.04
CA PRO A 165 -21.03 13.61 6.96
C PRO A 165 -20.34 14.29 8.13
N VAL A 166 -20.89 15.41 8.60
CA VAL A 166 -20.31 16.16 9.74
C VAL A 166 -20.21 15.27 10.97
N GLN A 167 -21.20 14.41 11.20
CA GLN A 167 -21.22 13.39 12.26
C GLN A 167 -21.43 12.01 11.65
N SER A 168 -20.72 11.01 12.17
CA SER A 168 -20.83 9.62 11.72
C SER A 168 -20.59 8.66 12.88
N GLU A 169 -21.56 7.82 13.18
CA GLU A 169 -21.40 6.76 14.20
C GLU A 169 -20.33 5.75 13.82
N GLU A 170 -20.05 5.58 12.53
CA GLU A 170 -19.03 4.67 12.03
C GLU A 170 -17.62 5.28 12.04
N ARG A 171 -17.49 6.61 12.09
CA ARG A 171 -16.21 7.33 12.10
C ARG A 171 -15.68 7.48 13.53
N GLN A 172 -15.29 6.36 14.13
CA GLN A 172 -14.75 6.28 15.49
C GLN A 172 -13.28 5.88 15.48
N GLY A 173 -12.47 6.62 16.22
CA GLY A 173 -11.07 6.33 16.52
C GLY A 173 -10.85 6.02 18.00
N PRO A 174 -9.62 5.83 18.43
CA PRO A 174 -9.29 5.54 19.84
C PRO A 174 -9.79 6.62 20.82
N ASP A 175 -9.80 7.88 20.38
CA ASP A 175 -10.19 9.04 21.18
C ASP A 175 -11.65 9.49 20.91
N GLY A 176 -12.43 8.68 20.22
CA GLY A 176 -13.80 8.97 19.82
C GLY A 176 -13.95 9.40 18.35
N GLU A 177 -15.03 10.13 18.04
CA GLU A 177 -15.27 10.62 16.69
C GLU A 177 -14.20 11.65 16.27
N TYR A 178 -13.74 11.57 15.01
CA TYR A 178 -12.77 12.49 14.41
C TYR A 178 -13.36 13.21 13.19
N PRO A 179 -12.76 14.34 12.74
CA PRO A 179 -13.25 15.10 11.59
C PRO A 179 -13.23 14.28 10.28
N PRO A 180 -14.08 14.65 9.30
CA PRO A 180 -14.03 14.08 7.97
C PRO A 180 -12.63 14.15 7.35
N LEU A 181 -12.29 13.14 6.56
CA LEU A 181 -11.01 13.05 5.85
C LEU A 181 -11.26 12.70 4.39
N HIS A 182 -10.61 13.44 3.48
CA HIS A 182 -10.63 13.16 2.05
C HIS A 182 -9.22 12.83 1.56
N ASP A 183 -9.05 11.68 0.92
CA ASP A 183 -7.79 11.24 0.33
C ASP A 183 -8.07 10.21 -0.78
N VAL A 184 -7.07 9.87 -1.58
CA VAL A 184 -7.19 8.96 -2.71
C VAL A 184 -6.12 7.87 -2.66
N GLN A 185 -6.56 6.64 -2.92
CA GLN A 185 -5.71 5.50 -3.22
C GLN A 185 -5.98 5.03 -4.64
N MET A 186 -5.03 4.40 -5.29
CA MET A 186 -5.27 3.72 -6.56
C MET A 186 -5.05 2.22 -6.41
N VAL A 187 -5.89 1.43 -7.07
CA VAL A 187 -5.64 0.02 -7.32
C VAL A 187 -5.26 -0.16 -8.79
N SER A 188 -4.18 -0.88 -9.03
CA SER A 188 -3.65 -1.09 -10.38
C SER A 188 -3.18 -2.53 -10.58
N SER A 189 -3.21 -2.98 -11.83
CA SER A 189 -2.66 -4.28 -12.26
C SER A 189 -1.88 -4.15 -13.57
N GLY A 190 -1.18 -5.22 -13.95
CA GLY A 190 -0.35 -5.24 -15.14
C GLY A 190 1.14 -4.97 -14.85
N PRO A 191 1.96 -4.64 -15.87
CA PRO A 191 3.40 -4.49 -15.74
C PRO A 191 3.87 -3.56 -14.60
N VAL A 192 3.13 -2.50 -14.30
CA VAL A 192 3.44 -1.56 -13.22
C VAL A 192 3.57 -2.23 -11.85
N VAL A 193 2.88 -3.35 -11.64
CA VAL A 193 2.94 -4.09 -10.35
C VAL A 193 4.33 -4.64 -10.10
N LYS A 194 5.04 -5.09 -11.14
CA LYS A 194 6.44 -5.56 -11.03
C LYS A 194 7.36 -4.48 -10.49
N ASP A 195 7.19 -3.24 -10.93
CA ASP A 195 8.02 -2.12 -10.48
C ASP A 195 7.80 -1.86 -8.99
N PHE A 196 6.54 -1.83 -8.55
CA PHE A 196 6.21 -1.71 -7.13
C PHE A 196 6.69 -2.92 -6.31
N ALA A 197 6.51 -4.14 -6.83
CA ALA A 197 6.95 -5.37 -6.19
C ALA A 197 8.48 -5.41 -6.00
N THR A 198 9.24 -4.90 -6.99
CA THR A 198 10.68 -4.71 -6.89
C THR A 198 11.04 -3.67 -5.83
N LEU A 199 10.32 -2.54 -5.79
CA LEU A 199 10.57 -1.48 -4.82
C LEU A 199 10.32 -1.94 -3.37
N VAL A 200 9.23 -2.66 -3.10
CA VAL A 200 8.92 -3.11 -1.73
C VAL A 200 9.90 -4.18 -1.24
N ARG A 201 10.38 -5.06 -2.14
CA ARG A 201 11.41 -6.06 -1.81
C ARG A 201 12.76 -5.38 -1.53
N TRP A 202 13.19 -4.44 -2.37
CA TRP A 202 14.39 -3.64 -2.12
C TRP A 202 14.34 -2.92 -0.77
N ARG A 203 13.17 -2.39 -0.38
CA ARG A 203 13.02 -1.77 0.96
C ARG A 203 13.11 -2.79 2.08
N TRP A 204 12.50 -3.97 1.90
CA TRP A 204 12.53 -5.05 2.89
C TRP A 204 13.97 -5.53 3.14
N GLU A 205 14.72 -5.83 2.09
CA GLU A 205 16.10 -6.32 2.12
C GLU A 205 17.07 -5.37 2.83
N ARG A 206 16.73 -4.10 2.94
CA ARG A 206 17.54 -3.10 3.66
C ARG A 206 17.34 -3.10 5.17
N VAL A 207 16.30 -3.73 5.65
CA VAL A 207 15.85 -3.67 7.05
C VAL A 207 15.86 -5.05 7.69
N ALA A 208 15.49 -6.06 6.94
CA ALA A 208 15.33 -7.42 7.44
C ALA A 208 16.61 -8.25 7.24
N ASP A 209 16.87 -9.16 8.18
CA ASP A 209 17.90 -10.18 8.05
C ASP A 209 17.47 -11.34 7.13
N SER A 210 16.16 -11.44 6.82
CA SER A 210 15.57 -12.45 5.95
C SER A 210 15.37 -11.91 4.52
N GLU A 211 15.66 -12.74 3.53
CA GLU A 211 15.30 -12.43 2.15
C GLU A 211 13.77 -12.60 1.95
N PRO A 212 13.09 -11.66 1.28
CA PRO A 212 11.68 -11.83 0.97
C PRO A 212 11.49 -12.89 -0.11
N ILE A 213 10.27 -13.45 -0.20
CA ILE A 213 9.92 -14.36 -1.29
C ILE A 213 10.23 -13.73 -2.66
N ALA A 214 10.83 -14.51 -3.56
CA ALA A 214 11.17 -14.04 -4.90
C ALA A 214 9.95 -13.52 -5.67
N LEU A 215 10.19 -12.56 -6.53
CA LEU A 215 9.16 -12.06 -7.46
C LEU A 215 8.67 -13.20 -8.35
N ARG A 216 7.37 -13.31 -8.54
CA ARG A 216 6.78 -14.36 -9.38
C ARG A 216 7.08 -14.08 -10.86
N GLU A 217 7.61 -15.09 -11.56
CA GLU A 217 7.88 -14.99 -13.00
C GLU A 217 6.58 -14.76 -13.83
N GLU A 218 5.47 -15.34 -13.39
CA GLU A 218 4.17 -15.18 -14.06
C GLU A 218 3.61 -13.76 -13.94
N ALA A 219 4.03 -12.99 -12.93
CA ALA A 219 3.68 -11.58 -12.82
C ALA A 219 4.29 -10.72 -13.94
N ASP A 220 5.35 -11.21 -14.60
CA ASP A 220 5.94 -10.56 -15.77
C ASP A 220 5.03 -10.60 -17.01
N THR A 221 4.15 -11.57 -17.07
CA THR A 221 3.22 -11.74 -18.18
C THR A 221 1.95 -10.88 -18.07
N GLY A 222 1.94 -9.91 -17.17
CA GLY A 222 0.81 -9.02 -16.83
C GLY A 222 0.10 -8.31 -17.99
N LEU A 223 0.44 -8.66 -19.22
CA LEU A 223 -0.33 -8.42 -20.44
C LEU A 223 -1.41 -9.48 -20.67
N THR A 224 -1.64 -10.40 -19.72
CA THR A 224 -2.78 -11.32 -19.83
C THR A 224 -4.07 -10.49 -19.91
N ALA A 225 -4.91 -10.80 -20.88
CA ALA A 225 -6.16 -10.08 -21.11
C ALA A 225 -7.17 -10.19 -19.95
N ALA A 226 -6.89 -11.02 -18.97
CA ALA A 226 -7.78 -11.27 -17.84
C ALA A 226 -7.45 -10.34 -16.64
N LYS A 227 -8.50 -9.85 -16.02
CA LYS A 227 -8.43 -9.15 -14.75
C LYS A 227 -7.88 -10.09 -13.66
N PRO A 228 -6.92 -9.67 -12.81
CA PRO A 228 -6.40 -10.52 -11.75
C PRO A 228 -7.50 -11.05 -10.83
N ARG A 229 -7.33 -12.26 -10.32
CA ARG A 229 -8.26 -12.85 -9.35
C ARG A 229 -8.37 -12.01 -8.07
N THR A 230 -7.28 -11.41 -7.67
CA THR A 230 -7.19 -10.53 -6.50
C THR A 230 -7.85 -9.16 -6.69
N TRP A 231 -8.28 -8.82 -7.93
CA TRP A 231 -8.96 -7.55 -8.18
C TRP A 231 -10.24 -7.42 -7.34
N PRO A 232 -10.49 -6.26 -6.69
CA PRO A 232 -11.66 -6.05 -5.84
C PRO A 232 -12.98 -6.10 -6.63
N ASP A 233 -13.97 -6.87 -6.15
CA ASP A 233 -15.20 -7.16 -6.90
C ASP A 233 -16.08 -5.92 -7.12
N ASP A 234 -16.23 -5.09 -6.09
CA ASP A 234 -17.11 -3.92 -6.11
C ASP A 234 -16.51 -2.70 -6.86
N PHE A 235 -15.28 -2.81 -7.33
CA PHE A 235 -14.53 -1.73 -7.96
C PHE A 235 -14.09 -2.12 -9.38
N PRO A 236 -14.97 -2.03 -10.39
CA PRO A 236 -14.60 -2.36 -11.77
C PRO A 236 -13.48 -1.44 -12.26
N PRO A 237 -12.61 -1.90 -13.19
CA PRO A 237 -11.62 -1.03 -13.81
C PRO A 237 -12.27 0.19 -14.46
N GLU A 238 -11.76 1.39 -14.07
CA GLU A 238 -12.22 2.65 -14.68
C GLU A 238 -11.35 3.06 -15.86
N PHE A 239 -10.08 2.67 -15.85
CA PHE A 239 -9.13 2.96 -16.91
C PHE A 239 -8.39 1.69 -17.30
N GLU A 240 -8.04 1.61 -18.58
CA GLU A 240 -7.28 0.49 -19.15
C GLU A 240 -6.08 0.99 -19.97
N ASN A 241 -4.99 0.22 -19.95
CA ASN A 241 -3.77 0.49 -20.71
C ASN A 241 -3.22 1.91 -20.47
N VAL A 242 -3.05 2.24 -19.21
CA VAL A 242 -2.58 3.56 -18.77
C VAL A 242 -1.05 3.56 -18.69
N SER A 243 -0.40 4.50 -19.36
CA SER A 243 1.03 4.72 -19.18
C SER A 243 1.28 5.32 -17.79
N CYS A 244 2.14 4.67 -17.01
CA CYS A 244 2.47 5.02 -15.64
C CYS A 244 3.96 5.29 -15.49
N ALA A 245 4.34 6.08 -14.50
CA ALA A 245 5.72 6.25 -14.09
C ALA A 245 5.82 6.26 -12.56
N LEU A 246 6.86 5.61 -12.03
CA LEU A 246 7.20 5.69 -10.61
C LEU A 246 8.32 6.70 -10.43
N ALA A 247 8.03 7.77 -9.68
CA ALA A 247 9.01 8.76 -9.26
C ALA A 247 9.24 8.66 -7.75
N ARG A 248 10.50 8.73 -7.32
CA ARG A 248 10.88 8.53 -5.93
C ARG A 248 11.59 9.76 -5.38
N THR A 249 11.52 9.92 -4.08
CA THR A 249 12.42 10.76 -3.31
C THR A 249 13.19 9.86 -2.35
N ILE A 250 14.50 9.75 -2.55
CA ILE A 250 15.40 9.00 -1.68
C ILE A 250 16.41 10.01 -1.13
N PRO A 251 16.46 10.24 0.19
CA PRO A 251 17.45 11.12 0.77
C PRO A 251 18.85 10.52 0.66
N PHE A 252 19.88 11.30 0.96
CA PHE A 252 21.20 10.77 1.13
C PHE A 252 21.24 9.78 2.28
N MET A 253 21.62 8.55 2.01
CA MET A 253 21.78 7.45 2.95
C MET A 253 23.04 6.66 2.59
N ASP A 254 23.63 5.97 3.57
CA ASP A 254 24.78 5.13 3.31
C ASP A 254 24.45 4.04 2.28
N GLU A 255 25.33 3.87 1.30
CA GLU A 255 25.24 2.86 0.23
C GLU A 255 24.03 3.01 -0.71
N VAL A 256 23.31 4.14 -0.67
CA VAL A 256 22.16 4.40 -1.56
C VAL A 256 22.34 5.72 -2.30
N GLU A 257 22.27 5.67 -3.62
CA GLU A 257 22.25 6.87 -4.43
C GLU A 257 20.95 7.68 -4.18
N PRO A 258 21.08 8.96 -3.81
CA PRO A 258 19.91 9.80 -3.57
C PRO A 258 19.11 10.02 -4.86
N ALA A 259 17.79 10.09 -4.76
CA ALA A 259 16.90 10.39 -5.88
C ALA A 259 15.99 11.57 -5.56
N GLN A 260 15.83 12.48 -6.52
CA GLN A 260 14.92 13.62 -6.46
C GLN A 260 13.92 13.61 -7.64
N GLU A 261 13.51 12.41 -8.06
CA GLU A 261 12.68 12.18 -9.24
C GLU A 261 11.34 12.92 -9.12
N VAL A 262 10.69 12.85 -7.94
CA VAL A 262 9.42 13.57 -7.70
C VAL A 262 9.58 15.08 -7.87
N ARG A 263 10.65 15.68 -7.32
CA ARG A 263 10.91 17.11 -7.47
C ARG A 263 11.13 17.48 -8.93
N THR A 264 11.96 16.70 -9.63
CA THR A 264 12.28 16.95 -11.06
C THR A 264 11.01 16.83 -11.90
N MET A 265 10.23 15.76 -11.72
CA MET A 265 8.97 15.54 -12.42
C MET A 265 7.99 16.71 -12.23
N LEU A 266 7.80 17.18 -10.99
CA LEU A 266 6.89 18.29 -10.71
C LEU A 266 7.36 19.60 -11.36
N LEU A 267 8.67 19.88 -11.34
CA LEU A 267 9.23 21.06 -12.01
C LEU A 267 9.06 20.99 -13.53
N ASP A 268 9.28 19.82 -14.13
CA ASP A 268 9.07 19.61 -15.57
C ASP A 268 7.62 19.84 -15.96
N LEU A 269 6.67 19.31 -15.18
CA LEU A 269 5.23 19.51 -15.40
C LEU A 269 4.84 20.99 -15.31
N ILE A 270 5.34 21.71 -14.30
CA ILE A 270 5.08 23.13 -14.12
C ILE A 270 5.65 23.95 -15.29
N ASN A 271 6.87 23.60 -15.77
CA ASN A 271 7.52 24.31 -16.86
C ASN A 271 6.86 24.05 -18.24
N GLN A 272 6.09 22.99 -18.38
CA GLN A 272 5.37 22.61 -19.62
C GLN A 272 3.91 23.12 -19.65
N ALA A 273 3.36 23.56 -18.52
CA ALA A 273 2.01 24.09 -18.39
C ALA A 273 1.92 25.55 -18.82
#